data_2754602841a914c975b767c17b772165
#
_entry.id   2754602841a914c975b767c17b772165
#
_cell.length_a   1.000
_cell.length_b   1.000
_cell.length_c   1.000
_cell.angle_alpha   90.00
_cell.angle_beta   90.00
_cell.angle_gamma   90.00
#
_symmetry.space_group_name_H-M   'P 1'
#
loop_
_entity.id
_entity.type
_entity.pdbx_description
1 polymer ?
#
loop_
_entity_poly.entity_id
_entity_poly.type
_entity_poly.pdbx_seq_one_letter_code
_entity_poly.pdbx_strand_id
1 'polypeptide(L)'
;MLHMLKSKIHCATVTEANLHYMGSITIDEELMDAAGMIEGEQVHVVNNSNGERIVTYIIKGERGSGVICLNGAAAHKFSPGDVVIIMAYATMTPEEASVFKPKVIIPDRHNKI
;
A
#
# COMPACT_ATOMS: atom_id res chain seq x y z
N MET A 1 2.50 -24.14 3.95
CA MET A 1 2.90 -22.76 3.60
C MET A 1 2.12 -21.77 4.44
N LEU A 2 2.81 -20.78 4.95
CA LEU A 2 2.20 -19.72 5.74
C LEU A 2 2.12 -18.44 4.89
N HIS A 3 1.03 -17.67 5.08
CA HIS A 3 0.92 -16.35 4.50
C HIS A 3 1.49 -15.34 5.51
N MET A 4 2.64 -14.76 5.18
CA MET A 4 3.37 -13.88 6.09
C MET A 4 3.34 -12.45 5.59
N LEU A 5 3.31 -11.50 6.52
CA LEU A 5 3.48 -10.10 6.17
C LEU A 5 4.88 -9.91 5.56
N LYS A 6 4.93 -9.53 4.29
CA LYS A 6 6.18 -9.29 3.57
C LYS A 6 6.68 -7.88 3.81
N SER A 7 5.79 -6.91 3.69
CA SER A 7 6.13 -5.50 3.86
C SER A 7 4.89 -4.67 4.15
N LYS A 8 5.13 -3.48 4.72
CA LYS A 8 4.05 -2.59 5.12
C LYS A 8 4.49 -1.14 4.98
N ILE A 9 3.64 -0.33 4.35
CA ILE A 9 3.74 1.12 4.39
C ILE A 9 2.75 1.58 5.45
N HIS A 10 3.25 2.01 6.59
CA HIS A 10 2.44 2.30 7.77
C HIS A 10 2.10 3.78 7.83
N CYS A 11 0.80 4.09 7.80
CA CYS A 11 0.28 5.45 7.95
C CYS A 11 0.71 6.41 6.83
N ALA A 12 0.52 5.98 5.58
CA ALA A 12 0.61 6.88 4.43
C ALA A 12 -0.64 7.74 4.32
N THR A 13 -0.53 8.88 3.67
CA THR A 13 -1.65 9.81 3.48
C THR A 13 -2.19 9.71 2.05
N VAL A 14 -3.49 9.50 1.92
CA VAL A 14 -4.15 9.50 0.60
C VAL A 14 -4.06 10.90 0.00
N THR A 15 -3.57 10.99 -1.24
CA THR A 15 -3.45 12.27 -1.96
C THR A 15 -4.57 12.49 -2.95
N GLU A 16 -5.11 11.39 -3.52
CA GLU A 16 -6.16 11.45 -4.52
C GLU A 16 -7.08 10.24 -4.43
N ALA A 17 -8.31 10.40 -4.92
CA ALA A 17 -9.24 9.30 -5.15
C ALA A 17 -9.84 9.51 -6.53
N ASN A 18 -9.59 8.58 -7.46
CA ASN A 18 -10.00 8.69 -8.86
C ASN A 18 -11.01 7.61 -9.20
N LEU A 19 -12.29 7.96 -9.16
CA LEU A 19 -13.39 7.04 -9.40
C LEU A 19 -13.42 6.51 -10.84
N HIS A 20 -12.90 7.27 -11.78
CA HIS A 20 -12.99 6.98 -13.22
C HIS A 20 -11.78 6.25 -13.79
N TYR A 21 -10.96 5.67 -12.94
CA TYR A 21 -9.81 4.89 -13.37
C TYR A 21 -10.01 3.42 -13.03
N MET A 22 -9.12 2.54 -13.52
CA MET A 22 -9.17 1.11 -13.19
C MET A 22 -8.92 0.88 -11.71
N GLY A 23 -9.71 0.00 -11.09
CA GLY A 23 -9.58 -0.33 -9.67
C GLY A 23 -8.17 -0.75 -9.32
N SER A 24 -7.49 0.04 -8.46
CA SER A 24 -6.09 -0.14 -8.13
C SER A 24 -5.67 0.89 -7.09
N ILE A 25 -4.44 0.82 -6.64
CA ILE A 25 -3.81 1.88 -5.85
C ILE A 25 -2.53 2.34 -6.53
N THR A 26 -2.43 3.63 -6.82
CA THR A 26 -1.20 4.23 -7.35
C THR A 26 -0.32 4.64 -6.18
N ILE A 27 0.92 4.16 -6.16
CA ILE A 27 1.87 4.41 -5.07
C ILE A 27 3.13 5.02 -5.65
N ASP A 28 3.64 6.09 -5.01
CA ASP A 28 4.94 6.68 -5.34
C ASP A 28 6.01 5.59 -5.42
N GLU A 29 6.75 5.57 -6.52
CA GLU A 29 7.78 4.55 -6.77
C GLU A 29 8.83 4.48 -5.65
N GLU A 30 9.17 5.61 -5.04
CA GLU A 30 10.11 5.61 -3.90
C GLU A 30 9.59 4.80 -2.72
N LEU A 31 8.30 4.92 -2.43
CA LEU A 31 7.68 4.13 -1.36
C LEU A 31 7.66 2.65 -1.73
N MET A 32 7.37 2.34 -2.99
CA MET A 32 7.39 0.96 -3.47
C MET A 32 8.77 0.34 -3.30
N ASP A 33 9.81 1.05 -3.73
CA ASP A 33 11.18 0.54 -3.61
C ASP A 33 11.57 0.34 -2.15
N ALA A 34 11.25 1.29 -1.29
CA ALA A 34 11.58 1.20 0.13
C ALA A 34 10.88 -0.01 0.79
N ALA A 35 9.66 -0.30 0.38
CA ALA A 35 8.88 -1.42 0.93
C ALA A 35 9.13 -2.75 0.20
N GLY A 36 9.88 -2.73 -0.91
CA GLY A 36 10.09 -3.93 -1.71
C GLY A 36 8.84 -4.40 -2.43
N MET A 37 8.00 -3.46 -2.84
CA MET A 37 6.77 -3.72 -3.60
C MET A 37 6.99 -3.41 -5.08
N ILE A 38 6.31 -4.13 -5.97
CA ILE A 38 6.41 -3.93 -7.41
C ILE A 38 5.03 -3.67 -8.02
N GLU A 39 5.03 -3.09 -9.22
CA GLU A 39 3.79 -2.86 -9.97
C GLU A 39 3.07 -4.19 -10.23
N GLY A 40 1.75 -4.19 -10.07
CA GLY A 40 0.93 -5.38 -10.24
C GLY A 40 0.82 -6.24 -9.00
N GLU A 41 1.60 -5.96 -7.97
CA GLU A 41 1.56 -6.74 -6.74
C GLU A 41 0.24 -6.51 -5.99
N GLN A 42 -0.35 -7.58 -5.49
CA GLN A 42 -1.56 -7.50 -4.67
C GLN A 42 -1.21 -6.95 -3.29
N VAL A 43 -2.03 -6.00 -2.82
CA VAL A 43 -1.89 -5.42 -1.49
C VAL A 43 -3.25 -5.33 -0.80
N HIS A 44 -3.21 -5.35 0.54
CA HIS A 44 -4.34 -5.00 1.38
C HIS A 44 -4.16 -3.56 1.82
N VAL A 45 -5.21 -2.77 1.73
CA VAL A 45 -5.20 -1.37 2.14
C VAL A 45 -6.25 -1.17 3.22
N VAL A 46 -5.82 -0.70 4.37
CA VAL A 46 -6.70 -0.42 5.52
C VAL A 46 -6.76 1.08 5.72
N ASN A 47 -7.97 1.61 5.84
CA ASN A 47 -8.21 3.03 6.08
C ASN A 47 -8.42 3.27 7.57
N ASN A 48 -7.48 3.95 8.22
CA ASN A 48 -7.59 4.27 9.65
C ASN A 48 -8.74 5.21 9.96
N SER A 49 -9.18 6.01 8.98
CA SER A 49 -10.21 7.02 9.20
C SER A 49 -11.61 6.44 9.30
N ASN A 50 -11.87 5.30 8.63
CA ASN A 50 -13.22 4.71 8.62
C ASN A 50 -13.25 3.19 8.84
N GLY A 51 -12.10 2.55 8.99
CA GLY A 51 -12.01 1.11 9.24
C GLY A 51 -12.21 0.23 8.01
N GLU A 52 -12.32 0.79 6.83
CA GLU A 52 -12.47 0.01 5.60
C GLU A 52 -11.17 -0.73 5.26
N ARG A 53 -11.34 -1.93 4.70
CA ARG A 53 -10.22 -2.74 4.20
C ARG A 53 -10.57 -3.21 2.80
N ILE A 54 -9.66 -2.99 1.87
CA ILE A 54 -9.80 -3.49 0.50
C ILE A 54 -8.58 -4.31 0.11
N VAL A 55 -8.76 -5.14 -0.90
CA VAL A 55 -7.68 -5.87 -1.56
C VAL A 55 -7.63 -5.38 -2.99
N THR A 56 -6.46 -4.93 -3.43
CA THR A 56 -6.28 -4.37 -4.76
C THR A 56 -4.84 -4.64 -5.24
N TYR A 57 -4.42 -4.00 -6.33
CA TYR A 57 -3.06 -4.15 -6.83
C TYR A 57 -2.44 -2.78 -7.10
N ILE A 58 -1.11 -2.77 -7.20
CA ILE A 58 -0.33 -1.53 -7.28
C ILE A 58 -0.16 -1.09 -8.73
N ILE A 59 -0.38 0.21 -8.96
CA ILE A 59 0.10 0.92 -10.15
C ILE A 59 1.23 1.83 -9.70
N LYS A 60 2.33 1.82 -10.45
CA LYS A 60 3.49 2.64 -10.13
C LYS A 60 3.17 4.12 -10.38
N GLY A 61 3.34 4.94 -9.36
CA GLY A 61 3.18 6.38 -9.45
C GLY A 61 4.50 7.09 -9.64
N GLU A 62 4.43 8.36 -10.02
CA GLU A 62 5.61 9.17 -10.27
C GLU A 62 6.54 9.19 -9.07
N ARG A 63 7.81 8.89 -9.32
CA ARG A 63 8.83 8.82 -8.28
C ARG A 63 9.02 10.18 -7.61
N GLY A 64 8.97 10.19 -6.29
CA GLY A 64 9.15 11.41 -5.50
C GLY A 64 7.93 12.30 -5.41
N SER A 65 6.81 11.91 -6.02
CA SER A 65 5.58 12.72 -6.02
C SER A 65 4.82 12.67 -4.69
N GLY A 66 5.04 11.64 -3.89
CA GLY A 66 4.26 11.39 -2.68
C GLY A 66 2.86 10.86 -2.98
N VAL A 67 2.58 10.42 -4.21
CA VAL A 67 1.23 10.02 -4.60
C VAL A 67 0.80 8.73 -3.90
N ILE A 68 -0.40 8.77 -3.33
CA ILE A 68 -1.18 7.61 -2.90
C ILE A 68 -2.58 7.86 -3.41
N CYS A 69 -2.96 7.19 -4.49
CA CYS A 69 -4.25 7.41 -5.15
C CYS A 69 -5.05 6.12 -5.19
N LEU A 70 -6.26 6.15 -4.63
CA LEU A 70 -7.19 5.03 -4.69
C LEU A 70 -8.04 5.19 -5.95
N ASN A 71 -8.03 4.17 -6.81
CA ASN A 71 -8.63 4.21 -8.14
C ASN A 71 -9.86 3.32 -8.23
N GLY A 72 -10.81 3.71 -9.09
CA GLY A 72 -12.00 2.93 -9.38
C GLY A 72 -12.96 2.88 -8.20
N ALA A 73 -13.63 1.75 -8.00
CA ALA A 73 -14.63 1.59 -6.93
C ALA A 73 -14.04 1.85 -5.54
N ALA A 74 -12.74 1.59 -5.34
CA ALA A 74 -12.08 1.86 -4.07
C ALA A 74 -12.16 3.34 -3.68
N ALA A 75 -12.26 4.25 -4.66
CA ALA A 75 -12.34 5.68 -4.38
C ALA A 75 -13.56 6.07 -3.55
N HIS A 76 -14.61 5.22 -3.50
CA HIS A 76 -15.76 5.47 -2.64
C HIS A 76 -15.43 5.32 -1.15
N LYS A 77 -14.39 4.58 -0.81
CA LYS A 77 -14.03 4.24 0.58
C LYS A 77 -12.85 5.04 1.10
N PHE A 78 -12.25 5.88 0.28
CA PHE A 78 -11.05 6.63 0.62
C PHE A 78 -11.17 8.07 0.13
N SER A 79 -10.73 9.00 0.96
CA SER A 79 -10.74 10.43 0.61
C SER A 79 -9.35 11.01 0.80
N PRO A 80 -8.98 12.04 0.02
CA PRO A 80 -7.71 12.73 0.27
C PRO A 80 -7.60 13.16 1.73
N GLY A 81 -6.43 12.94 2.31
CA GLY A 81 -6.17 13.20 3.73
C GLY A 81 -6.39 12.01 4.64
N ASP A 82 -7.05 10.96 4.18
CA ASP A 82 -7.19 9.74 4.98
C ASP A 82 -5.83 9.09 5.21
N VAL A 83 -5.66 8.49 6.38
CA VAL A 83 -4.44 7.77 6.74
C VAL A 83 -4.65 6.29 6.50
N VAL A 84 -3.76 5.67 5.73
CA VAL A 84 -3.90 4.28 5.32
C VAL A 84 -2.67 3.46 5.67
N ILE A 85 -2.87 2.14 5.78
CA ILE A 85 -1.81 1.16 5.95
C ILE A 85 -1.87 0.24 4.74
N ILE A 86 -0.77 0.08 4.05
CA ILE A 86 -0.67 -0.74 2.84
C ILE A 86 0.21 -1.93 3.15
N MET A 87 -0.31 -3.15 2.98
CA MET A 87 0.38 -4.38 3.37
C MET A 87 0.49 -5.34 2.20
N ALA A 88 1.68 -5.91 2.01
CA ALA A 88 1.93 -6.98 1.07
C ALA A 88 2.28 -8.26 1.83
N TYR A 89 1.91 -9.38 1.26
CA TYR A 89 2.09 -10.70 1.88
C TYR A 89 2.86 -11.63 0.96
N ALA A 90 3.54 -12.60 1.54
CA ALA A 90 4.23 -13.64 0.78
C ALA A 90 3.99 -14.99 1.44
N THR A 91 3.99 -16.03 0.63
CA THR A 91 3.80 -17.40 1.10
C THR A 91 5.16 -18.02 1.37
N MET A 92 5.33 -18.60 2.55
CA MET A 92 6.62 -19.14 3.00
C MET A 92 6.42 -20.46 3.74
N THR A 93 7.46 -21.28 3.74
CA THR A 93 7.50 -22.44 4.63
C THR A 93 7.66 -21.97 6.08
N PRO A 94 7.29 -22.80 7.08
CA PRO A 94 7.52 -22.42 8.48
C PRO A 94 8.98 -22.10 8.79
N GLU A 95 9.92 -22.80 8.16
CA GLU A 95 11.36 -22.56 8.36
C GLU A 95 11.75 -21.18 7.84
N GLU A 96 11.32 -20.81 6.65
CA GLU A 96 11.57 -19.48 6.07
C GLU A 96 10.93 -18.39 6.92
N ALA A 97 9.69 -18.63 7.34
CA ALA A 97 8.92 -17.65 8.13
C ALA A 97 9.58 -17.38 9.48
N SER A 98 10.20 -18.40 10.09
CA SER A 98 10.80 -18.27 11.43
C SER A 98 11.95 -17.26 11.47
N VAL A 99 12.60 -17.01 10.33
CA VAL A 99 13.74 -16.08 10.25
C VAL A 99 13.44 -14.85 9.38
N PHE A 100 12.25 -14.78 8.83
CA PHE A 100 11.86 -13.68 7.95
C PHE A 100 11.54 -12.42 8.76
N LYS A 101 12.00 -11.28 8.28
CA LYS A 101 11.67 -9.99 8.87
C LYS A 101 10.99 -9.11 7.82
N PRO A 102 9.74 -8.69 8.04
CA PRO A 102 9.06 -7.81 7.10
C PRO A 102 9.73 -6.43 7.03
N LYS A 103 9.65 -5.82 5.87
CA LYS A 103 10.02 -4.41 5.71
C LYS A 103 8.85 -3.55 6.12
N VAL A 104 9.06 -2.68 7.10
CA VAL A 104 8.05 -1.71 7.53
C VAL A 104 8.64 -0.33 7.32
N ILE A 105 7.96 0.49 6.53
CA ILE A 105 8.35 1.90 6.35
C ILE A 105 7.24 2.79 6.90
N ILE A 106 7.65 3.90 7.49
CA ILE A 106 6.75 4.87 8.12
C ILE A 106 7.03 6.23 7.46
N PRO A 107 6.31 6.58 6.40
CA PRO A 107 6.53 7.87 5.74
C PRO A 107 6.00 9.02 6.61
N ASP A 108 6.44 10.23 6.30
CA ASP A 108 5.85 11.41 6.91
C ASP A 108 4.49 11.72 6.26
N ARG A 109 3.84 12.80 6.70
CA ARG A 109 2.49 13.16 6.21
C ARG A 109 2.46 13.56 4.74
N HIS A 110 3.62 13.80 4.13
CA HIS A 110 3.75 14.07 2.70
C HIS A 110 4.20 12.83 1.92
N ASN A 111 4.16 11.66 2.56
CA ASN A 111 4.57 10.38 2.00
C ASN A 111 6.05 10.36 1.60
N LYS A 112 6.89 11.05 2.37
CA LYS A 112 8.34 11.03 2.18
C LYS A 112 9.00 10.19 3.26
N ILE A 113 10.05 9.54 2.87
CA ILE A 113 10.83 8.68 3.76
C ILE A 113 12.22 9.27 4.03
#